data_90448bddc09bbcdc8a9cf7714681a730
#
_entry.id   90448bddc09bbcdc8a9cf7714681a730
#
_cell.length_a   1.000
_cell.length_b   1.000
_cell.length_c   1.000
_cell.angle_alpha   90.00
_cell.angle_beta   90.00
_cell.angle_gamma   90.00
#
_symmetry.space_group_name_H-M   'P 1'
#
loop_
_entity.id
_entity.type
_entity.pdbx_description
1 polymer ?
#
loop_
_entity_poly.entity_id
_entity_poly.type
_entity_poly.pdbx_seq_one_letter_code
_entity_poly.pdbx_strand_id
1 'polypeptide(L)'
;MTEHDTLRGQLIEAETLITVDELCRHCTVRVEEVIIYVQEGILDPSDDIAVPEKADSWQFHISSVRRVQTAVHLQRDLGVNLAGAALALELMDRIAELERM
;
A
#
# COMPACT_ATOMS: atom_id res chain seq x y z
N MET A 1 9.30 -22.75 -10.92
CA MET A 1 8.62 -21.89 -10.72
C MET A 1 8.50 -21.27 -9.48
N THR A 2 9.51 -20.72 -9.08
CA THR A 2 9.62 -20.17 -7.80
C THR A 2 8.76 -18.95 -7.60
N GLU A 3 8.51 -18.20 -8.65
CA GLU A 3 7.71 -17.02 -8.47
C GLU A 3 6.29 -17.33 -8.11
N HIS A 4 5.74 -18.38 -8.71
CA HIS A 4 4.40 -18.75 -8.36
C HIS A 4 4.32 -19.24 -6.94
N ASP A 5 5.31 -19.96 -6.51
CA ASP A 5 5.33 -20.42 -5.13
C ASP A 5 5.46 -19.26 -4.18
N THR A 6 6.25 -18.27 -4.54
CA THR A 6 6.40 -17.08 -3.71
C THR A 6 5.08 -16.35 -3.61
N LEU A 7 4.37 -16.20 -4.72
CA LEU A 7 3.09 -15.54 -4.68
C LEU A 7 2.09 -16.27 -3.82
N ARG A 8 2.09 -17.59 -3.92
CA ARG A 8 1.21 -18.36 -3.09
C ARG A 8 1.53 -18.18 -1.62
N GLY A 9 2.79 -18.16 -1.29
CA GLY A 9 3.21 -17.91 0.06
C GLY A 9 2.75 -16.56 0.53
N GLN A 10 2.85 -15.56 -0.32
CA GLN A 10 2.42 -14.23 0.05
C GLN A 10 0.93 -14.14 0.26
N LEU A 11 0.16 -14.86 -0.54
CA LEU A 11 -1.27 -14.88 -0.33
C LEU A 11 -1.64 -15.54 0.98
N ILE A 12 -0.95 -16.62 1.32
CA ILE A 12 -1.19 -17.27 2.58
C ILE A 12 -0.80 -16.36 3.73
N GLU A 13 0.23 -15.55 3.53
CA GLU A 13 0.71 -14.65 4.54
C GLU A 13 0.26 -13.23 4.28
N ALA A 14 -1.01 -13.09 3.91
CA ALA A 14 -1.55 -11.78 3.60
C ALA A 14 -1.44 -10.81 4.76
N GLU A 15 -1.29 -11.35 5.98
CA GLU A 15 -1.17 -10.50 7.15
C GLU A 15 0.28 -10.21 7.51
N THR A 16 1.22 -10.62 6.68
CA THR A 16 2.62 -10.31 6.91
C THR A 16 2.80 -8.80 6.91
N LEU A 17 3.54 -8.34 7.89
CA LEU A 17 3.85 -6.92 8.02
C LEU A 17 5.22 -6.63 7.44
N ILE A 18 5.34 -5.47 6.82
CA ILE A 18 6.61 -4.99 6.30
C ILE A 18 6.88 -3.61 6.85
N THR A 19 8.15 -3.25 6.90
CA THR A 19 8.55 -1.93 7.39
C THR A 19 8.40 -0.89 6.30
N VAL A 20 8.48 0.37 6.69
CA VAL A 20 8.48 1.48 5.74
C VAL A 20 9.61 1.32 4.74
N ASP A 21 10.81 0.95 5.22
CA ASP A 21 11.94 0.79 4.32
C ASP A 21 11.69 -0.29 3.28
N GLU A 22 11.10 -1.40 3.71
CA GLU A 22 10.77 -2.46 2.77
C GLU A 22 9.75 -2.02 1.75
N LEU A 23 8.74 -1.28 2.21
CA LEU A 23 7.73 -0.77 1.31
C LEU A 23 8.35 0.18 0.29
N CYS A 24 9.22 1.06 0.74
CA CYS A 24 9.88 2.00 -0.15
C CYS A 24 10.71 1.28 -1.22
N ARG A 25 11.41 0.23 -0.81
CA ARG A 25 12.24 -0.52 -1.76
C ARG A 25 11.40 -1.26 -2.78
N HIS A 26 10.31 -1.87 -2.32
CA HIS A 26 9.44 -2.62 -3.24
C HIS A 26 8.77 -1.72 -4.26
N CYS A 27 8.44 -0.51 -3.86
CA CYS A 27 7.65 0.37 -4.71
C CYS A 27 8.47 1.46 -5.37
N THR A 28 9.75 1.56 -5.04
CA THR A 28 10.64 2.60 -5.57
C THR A 28 10.08 3.98 -5.29
N VAL A 29 9.71 4.20 -4.05
CA VAL A 29 9.22 5.49 -3.58
C VAL A 29 10.05 5.92 -2.39
N ARG A 30 9.98 7.20 -2.06
CA ARG A 30 10.69 7.74 -0.91
C ARG A 30 9.78 7.75 0.30
N VAL A 31 10.38 7.82 1.48
CA VAL A 31 9.60 7.80 2.70
C VAL A 31 8.64 9.00 2.75
N GLU A 32 9.03 10.12 2.17
CA GLU A 32 8.16 11.29 2.15
C GLU A 32 6.87 11.00 1.38
N GLU A 33 6.97 10.21 0.32
CA GLU A 33 5.78 9.85 -0.44
C GLU A 33 4.89 8.92 0.37
N VAL A 34 5.49 8.01 1.12
CA VAL A 34 4.70 7.12 1.97
C VAL A 34 3.95 7.92 3.04
N ILE A 35 4.62 8.90 3.63
CA ILE A 35 3.98 9.75 4.62
C ILE A 35 2.78 10.47 4.03
N ILE A 36 2.94 11.01 2.82
CA ILE A 36 1.84 11.69 2.14
C ILE A 36 0.68 10.71 1.89
N TYR A 37 0.99 9.50 1.47
CA TYR A 37 -0.06 8.51 1.22
C TYR A 37 -0.81 8.16 2.50
N VAL A 38 -0.11 8.11 3.63
CA VAL A 38 -0.79 7.88 4.91
C VAL A 38 -1.70 9.05 5.25
N GLN A 39 -1.19 10.27 5.06
CA GLN A 39 -1.96 11.46 5.36
C GLN A 39 -3.21 11.58 4.51
N GLU A 40 -3.13 11.10 3.27
CA GLU A 40 -4.28 11.18 2.36
C GLU A 40 -5.21 9.98 2.48
N GLY A 41 -4.92 9.06 3.38
CA GLY A 41 -5.80 7.93 3.57
C GLY A 41 -5.62 6.82 2.55
N ILE A 42 -4.59 6.89 1.72
CA ILE A 42 -4.31 5.84 0.77
C ILE A 42 -3.73 4.62 1.45
N LEU A 43 -2.94 4.84 2.48
CA LEU A 43 -2.32 3.78 3.26
C LEU A 43 -2.69 3.91 4.72
N ASP A 44 -2.86 2.77 5.37
CA ASP A 44 -3.10 2.73 6.81
C ASP A 44 -2.00 1.91 7.45
N PRO A 45 -1.20 2.51 8.34
CA PRO A 45 -0.24 1.71 9.10
C PRO A 45 -0.95 0.68 9.94
N SER A 46 -0.27 -0.41 10.23
CA SER A 46 -0.87 -1.46 11.01
C SER A 46 -1.28 -0.97 12.40
N ASP A 47 -2.47 -1.34 12.83
CA ASP A 47 -2.96 -0.98 14.15
C ASP A 47 -2.26 -1.73 15.26
N ASP A 48 -1.51 -2.77 14.91
CA ASP A 48 -0.81 -3.54 15.91
C ASP A 48 0.30 -2.75 16.54
N ILE A 49 0.64 -1.61 15.98
CA ILE A 49 1.68 -0.79 16.52
C ILE A 49 1.07 0.39 17.20
N ALA A 50 1.31 0.45 18.49
CA ALA A 50 0.76 1.54 19.26
C ALA A 50 1.44 2.83 18.88
N VAL A 51 0.71 3.68 18.30
CA VAL A 51 1.09 5.06 18.04
C VAL A 51 2.34 5.31 17.29
N PRO A 52 2.31 5.24 16.04
CA PRO A 52 3.47 5.58 15.29
C PRO A 52 3.53 7.07 15.12
N GLU A 53 4.08 7.73 16.09
CA GLU A 53 4.34 9.12 15.90
C GLU A 53 5.49 9.32 14.94
N LYS A 54 6.33 8.29 14.78
CA LYS A 54 7.46 8.37 13.89
C LYS A 54 7.22 7.47 12.71
N ALA A 55 7.36 8.03 11.52
CA ALA A 55 7.12 7.28 10.30
C ALA A 55 7.99 6.03 10.20
N ASP A 56 9.22 6.09 10.71
CA ASP A 56 10.11 4.95 10.57
C ASP A 56 9.72 3.78 11.45
N SER A 57 8.79 3.95 12.37
CA SER A 57 8.30 2.83 13.16
C SER A 57 7.02 2.24 12.59
N TRP A 58 6.51 2.79 11.51
CA TRP A 58 5.30 2.26 10.89
C TRP A 58 5.56 0.90 10.28
N GLN A 59 4.53 0.07 10.33
CA GLN A 59 4.51 -1.18 9.59
C GLN A 59 3.22 -1.25 8.81
N PHE A 60 3.27 -1.95 7.69
CA PHE A 60 2.12 -2.07 6.81
C PHE A 60 1.91 -3.53 6.46
N HIS A 61 0.67 -3.89 6.16
CA HIS A 61 0.42 -5.20 5.60
C HIS A 61 1.02 -5.25 4.20
N ILE A 62 1.44 -6.43 3.79
CA ILE A 62 2.11 -6.58 2.51
C ILE A 62 1.20 -6.16 1.35
N SER A 63 -0.11 -6.20 1.54
CA SER A 63 -1.04 -5.74 0.51
C SER A 63 -0.88 -4.25 0.20
N SER A 64 -0.25 -3.50 1.09
CA SER A 64 0.02 -2.08 0.84
C SER A 64 0.96 -1.87 -0.32
N VAL A 65 1.80 -2.86 -0.65
CA VAL A 65 2.70 -2.75 -1.80
C VAL A 65 1.89 -2.49 -3.07
N ARG A 66 0.81 -3.25 -3.26
CA ARG A 66 -0.02 -3.09 -4.45
C ARG A 66 -0.70 -1.74 -4.46
N ARG A 67 -1.16 -1.27 -3.30
CA ARG A 67 -1.82 0.02 -3.23
C ARG A 67 -0.86 1.15 -3.62
N VAL A 68 0.37 1.10 -3.12
CA VAL A 68 1.35 2.12 -3.47
C VAL A 68 1.69 2.05 -4.95
N GLN A 69 1.87 0.85 -5.47
CA GLN A 69 2.18 0.69 -6.90
C GLN A 69 1.07 1.27 -7.76
N THR A 70 -0.19 1.05 -7.38
CA THR A 70 -1.31 1.60 -8.11
C THR A 70 -1.33 3.12 -8.03
N ALA A 71 -1.12 3.67 -6.83
CA ALA A 71 -1.11 5.12 -6.66
C ALA A 71 0.01 5.76 -7.49
N VAL A 72 1.19 5.16 -7.47
CA VAL A 72 2.32 5.66 -8.23
C VAL A 72 2.00 5.63 -9.73
N HIS A 73 1.42 4.54 -10.19
CA HIS A 73 1.04 4.41 -11.60
C HIS A 73 0.04 5.48 -12.01
N LEU A 74 -0.97 5.71 -11.18
CA LEU A 74 -1.97 6.72 -11.48
C LEU A 74 -1.33 8.11 -11.57
N GLN A 75 -0.44 8.41 -10.65
CA GLN A 75 0.16 9.74 -10.62
C GLN A 75 1.22 9.93 -11.69
N ARG A 76 2.14 8.98 -11.82
CA ARG A 76 3.28 9.17 -12.71
C ARG A 76 2.96 8.88 -14.16
N ASP A 77 2.20 7.83 -14.40
CA ASP A 77 1.95 7.40 -15.77
C ASP A 77 0.69 8.01 -16.35
N LEU A 78 -0.30 8.28 -15.53
CA LEU A 78 -1.58 8.78 -16.02
C LEU A 78 -1.82 10.24 -15.64
N GLY A 79 -0.91 10.84 -14.89
CA GLY A 79 -1.05 12.25 -14.55
C GLY A 79 -2.18 12.56 -13.59
N VAL A 80 -2.66 11.58 -12.86
CA VAL A 80 -3.73 11.79 -11.89
C VAL A 80 -3.13 12.49 -10.67
N ASN A 81 -3.79 13.49 -10.14
CA ASN A 81 -3.27 14.16 -8.97
C ASN A 81 -3.53 13.30 -7.73
N LEU A 82 -2.96 13.72 -6.60
CA LEU A 82 -3.01 12.92 -5.38
C LEU A 82 -4.45 12.67 -4.93
N ALA A 83 -5.28 13.69 -4.96
CA ALA A 83 -6.67 13.53 -4.55
C ALA A 83 -7.41 12.55 -5.45
N GLY A 84 -7.13 12.60 -6.74
CA GLY A 84 -7.73 11.66 -7.68
C GLY A 84 -7.25 10.25 -7.46
N ALA A 85 -5.97 10.08 -7.13
CA ALA A 85 -5.45 8.74 -6.84
C ALA A 85 -6.11 8.18 -5.59
N ALA A 86 -6.30 9.01 -4.57
CA ALA A 86 -6.97 8.56 -3.35
C ALA A 86 -8.40 8.13 -3.64
N LEU A 87 -9.12 8.92 -4.44
CA LEU A 87 -10.49 8.58 -4.80
C LEU A 87 -10.54 7.29 -5.60
N ALA A 88 -9.61 7.13 -6.55
CA ALA A 88 -9.59 5.92 -7.38
C ALA A 88 -9.40 4.69 -6.51
N LEU A 89 -8.49 4.77 -5.55
CA LEU A 89 -8.24 3.61 -4.68
C LEU A 89 -9.45 3.31 -3.81
N GLU A 90 -10.13 4.34 -3.33
CA GLU A 90 -11.35 4.14 -2.57
C GLU A 90 -12.41 3.42 -3.40
N LEU A 91 -12.58 3.83 -4.66
CA LEU A 91 -13.54 3.19 -5.53
C LEU A 91 -13.14 1.77 -5.86
N MET A 92 -11.85 1.52 -6.03
CA MET A 92 -11.39 0.16 -6.27
C MET A 92 -11.67 -0.74 -5.07
N ASP A 93 -11.54 -0.21 -3.86
CA ASP A 93 -11.88 -0.95 -2.65
C ASP A 93 -13.37 -1.31 -2.66
N ARG A 94 -14.22 -0.37 -3.07
CA ARG A 94 -15.66 -0.63 -3.11
C ARG A 94 -15.99 -1.67 -4.17
N ILE A 95 -15.33 -1.61 -5.31
CA ILE A 95 -15.54 -2.62 -6.34
C ILE A 95 -15.15 -3.99 -5.81
N ALA A 96 -14.01 -4.08 -5.13
CA ALA A 96 -13.56 -5.35 -4.57
C ALA A 96 -14.57 -5.90 -3.57
N GLU A 97 -15.14 -5.03 -2.73
CA GLU A 97 -16.15 -5.45 -1.79
C GLU A 97 -17.38 -5.99 -2.49
N LEU A 98 -17.82 -5.29 -3.53
CA LEU A 98 -19.01 -5.72 -4.26
C LEU A 98 -18.79 -7.04 -4.98
N GLU A 99 -17.59 -7.25 -5.47
CA GLU A 99 -17.27 -8.49 -6.16
C GLU A 99 -17.24 -9.70 -5.24
N ARG A 100 -17.04 -9.45 -3.95
CA ARG A 100 -17.02 -10.54 -3.00
C ARG A 100 -18.40 -10.94 -2.51
N MET A 101 -19.41 -10.18 -2.86
CA MET A 101 -20.79 -10.47 -2.41
C MET A 101 -21.47 -11.53 -3.29
#